data_eae544c60fcb5ae88df4789aaeb84b84
#
_entry.id   eae544c60fcb5ae88df4789aaeb84b84
#
_cell.length_a   1.000
_cell.length_b   1.000
_cell.length_c   1.000
_cell.angle_alpha   90.00
_cell.angle_beta   90.00
_cell.angle_gamma   90.00
#
_symmetry.space_group_name_H-M   'P 1'
#
loop_
_entity.id
_entity.type
_entity.pdbx_description
1 polymer ?
#
loop_
_entity_poly.entity_id
_entity_poly.type
_entity_poly.pdbx_seq_one_letter_code
_entity_poly.pdbx_strand_id
1 'polypeptide(L)'
;MTTRESPRRREVLDVLRTAPAPLGVAEAAERMGLHPNTVRFHLDALVADGLVERRTVAPTGPGRPRTVHTVRPGMDRGGHRDYRLLARMLLSRWAAADPAEARAEARETGRAWGRFLVDPLPPYEPATSERSVAALLDLLDGLGFAPQPEGEGAANAESGRTPERIRLRHCPFLELAEEKGGLVCPLHLGLMQGALAELGASLTATALEPFAEPDSCVAHLAGTAPG
;
A
#
# COMPACT_ATOMS: atom_id res chain seq x y z
N MET A 1 2.98 0.15 -7.62
CA MET A 1 4.24 -0.05 -8.40
C MET A 1 5.20 1.06 -8.00
N THR A 2 6.14 0.77 -7.11
CA THR A 2 7.23 1.70 -6.76
C THR A 2 8.26 1.63 -7.88
N THR A 3 8.21 2.60 -8.79
CA THR A 3 9.24 2.77 -9.82
C THR A 3 10.56 3.03 -9.11
N ARG A 4 11.45 2.06 -9.13
CA ARG A 4 12.82 2.19 -8.60
C ARG A 4 13.44 3.41 -9.27
N GLU A 5 13.59 4.49 -8.53
CA GLU A 5 14.18 5.73 -9.02
C GLU A 5 15.60 5.42 -9.51
N SER A 6 15.86 5.68 -10.79
CA SER A 6 17.19 5.44 -11.38
C SER A 6 18.20 6.32 -10.66
N PRO A 7 19.36 5.79 -10.19
CA PRO A 7 20.42 6.58 -9.56
C PRO A 7 20.82 7.82 -10.40
N ARG A 8 20.86 7.67 -11.71
CA ARG A 8 21.17 8.76 -12.66
C ARG A 8 20.13 9.88 -12.66
N ARG A 9 18.86 9.52 -12.46
CA ARG A 9 17.78 10.50 -12.38
C ARG A 9 17.90 11.36 -11.13
N ARG A 10 18.31 10.76 -10.01
CA ARG A 10 18.58 11.49 -8.76
C ARG A 10 19.78 12.42 -8.91
N GLU A 11 20.86 11.97 -9.54
CA GLU A 11 22.03 12.82 -9.82
C GLU A 11 21.64 14.06 -10.64
N VAL A 12 20.80 13.92 -11.67
CA VAL A 12 20.30 15.07 -12.45
C VAL A 12 19.52 16.05 -11.57
N LEU A 13 18.66 15.54 -10.70
CA LEU A 13 17.87 16.35 -9.78
C LEU A 13 18.77 17.12 -8.79
N ASP A 14 19.81 16.47 -8.26
CA ASP A 14 20.74 17.07 -7.32
C ASP A 14 21.60 18.16 -7.97
N VAL A 15 22.01 17.99 -9.22
CA VAL A 15 22.70 19.03 -10.00
C VAL A 15 21.80 20.25 -10.17
N LEU A 16 20.51 20.07 -10.45
CA LEU A 16 19.56 21.18 -10.54
C LEU A 16 19.34 21.87 -9.19
N ARG A 17 19.31 21.11 -8.08
CA ARG A 17 19.13 21.64 -6.72
C ARG A 17 20.27 22.52 -6.25
N THR A 18 21.50 22.13 -6.62
CA THR A 18 22.72 22.86 -6.22
C THR A 18 23.06 24.01 -7.16
N ALA A 19 22.34 24.13 -8.28
CA ALA A 19 22.60 25.20 -9.25
C ALA A 19 22.06 26.54 -8.75
N PRO A 20 22.86 27.63 -8.83
CA PRO A 20 22.42 28.96 -8.42
C PRO A 20 21.38 29.57 -9.36
N ALA A 21 21.18 29.01 -10.55
CA ALA A 21 20.25 29.48 -11.57
C ALA A 21 19.70 28.30 -12.38
N PRO A 22 18.55 28.47 -13.08
CA PRO A 22 17.96 27.46 -13.96
C PRO A 22 18.96 26.97 -15.01
N LEU A 23 19.09 25.65 -15.19
CA LEU A 23 20.05 25.06 -16.12
C LEU A 23 19.41 24.62 -17.44
N GLY A 24 20.09 24.86 -18.54
CA GLY A 24 19.82 24.21 -19.83
C GLY A 24 20.34 22.77 -19.85
N VAL A 25 19.85 21.97 -20.81
CA VAL A 25 20.26 20.55 -20.97
C VAL A 25 21.78 20.44 -21.16
N ALA A 26 22.41 21.32 -21.98
CA ALA A 26 23.84 21.27 -22.24
C ALA A 26 24.68 21.59 -20.98
N GLU A 27 24.26 22.57 -20.21
CA GLU A 27 24.95 22.95 -18.96
C GLU A 27 24.83 21.87 -17.88
N ALA A 28 23.66 21.25 -17.75
CA ALA A 28 23.47 20.12 -16.85
C ALA A 28 24.32 18.92 -17.29
N ALA A 29 24.40 18.65 -18.59
CA ALA A 29 25.20 17.58 -19.17
C ALA A 29 26.72 17.78 -18.94
N GLU A 30 27.18 19.00 -19.12
CA GLU A 30 28.59 19.38 -18.85
C GLU A 30 28.97 19.17 -17.39
N ARG A 31 28.10 19.62 -16.43
CA ARG A 31 28.32 19.44 -14.98
C ARG A 31 28.39 17.99 -14.55
N MET A 32 27.65 17.12 -15.26
CA MET A 32 27.58 15.69 -14.96
C MET A 32 28.59 14.85 -15.72
N GLY A 33 29.29 15.41 -16.73
CA GLY A 33 30.13 14.63 -17.63
C GLY A 33 29.33 13.63 -18.49
N LEU A 34 28.06 13.94 -18.81
CA LEU A 34 27.18 13.08 -19.56
C LEU A 34 26.81 13.63 -20.93
N HIS A 35 26.35 12.75 -21.83
CA HIS A 35 25.83 13.20 -23.11
C HIS A 35 24.50 13.96 -22.94
N PRO A 36 24.28 15.09 -23.66
CA PRO A 36 23.05 15.90 -23.53
C PRO A 36 21.73 15.11 -23.73
N ASN A 37 21.73 14.10 -24.60
CA ASN A 37 20.52 13.28 -24.82
C ASN A 37 20.17 12.43 -23.59
N THR A 38 21.17 11.92 -22.87
CA THR A 38 20.97 11.18 -21.62
C THR A 38 20.35 12.08 -20.55
N VAL A 39 20.88 13.28 -20.40
CA VAL A 39 20.37 14.26 -19.43
C VAL A 39 18.96 14.71 -19.81
N ARG A 40 18.69 14.95 -21.10
CA ARG A 40 17.36 15.30 -21.58
C ARG A 40 16.32 14.24 -21.23
N PHE A 41 16.63 12.97 -21.46
CA PHE A 41 15.77 11.84 -21.10
C PHE A 41 15.37 11.86 -19.63
N HIS A 42 16.35 12.08 -18.74
CA HIS A 42 16.08 12.16 -17.29
C HIS A 42 15.34 13.43 -16.90
N LEU A 43 15.63 14.58 -17.52
CA LEU A 43 14.90 15.82 -17.30
C LEU A 43 13.44 15.72 -17.73
N ASP A 44 13.15 15.12 -18.88
CA ASP A 44 11.79 14.92 -19.36
C ASP A 44 10.99 14.02 -18.39
N ALA A 45 11.61 12.98 -17.86
CA ALA A 45 11.01 12.14 -16.83
C ALA A 45 10.76 12.90 -15.51
N LEU A 46 11.70 13.74 -15.05
CA LEU A 46 11.53 14.57 -13.85
C LEU A 46 10.44 15.63 -14.03
N VAL A 47 10.29 16.16 -15.23
CA VAL A 47 9.19 17.08 -15.57
C VAL A 47 7.84 16.34 -15.55
N ALA A 48 7.77 15.14 -16.13
CA ALA A 48 6.56 14.31 -16.11
C ALA A 48 6.12 13.95 -14.67
N ASP A 49 7.08 13.69 -13.78
CA ASP A 49 6.82 13.42 -12.35
C ASP A 49 6.52 14.70 -11.54
N GLY A 50 6.57 15.88 -12.17
CA GLY A 50 6.31 17.14 -11.49
C GLY A 50 7.39 17.61 -10.52
N LEU A 51 8.58 17.01 -10.55
CA LEU A 51 9.72 17.38 -9.71
C LEU A 51 10.53 18.55 -10.27
N VAL A 52 10.49 18.74 -11.59
CA VAL A 52 11.20 19.79 -12.34
C VAL A 52 10.20 20.55 -13.18
N GLU A 53 10.39 21.86 -13.25
CA GLU A 53 9.66 22.74 -14.15
C GLU A 53 10.55 23.10 -15.33
N ARG A 54 9.98 23.03 -16.53
CA ARG A 54 10.62 23.45 -17.77
C ARG A 54 10.07 24.81 -18.19
N ARG A 55 10.96 25.79 -18.39
CA ARG A 55 10.62 27.13 -18.84
C ARG A 55 11.41 27.51 -20.09
N THR A 56 10.79 28.28 -20.95
CA THR A 56 11.47 28.91 -22.09
C THR A 56 11.83 30.33 -21.70
N VAL A 57 13.11 30.66 -21.80
CA VAL A 57 13.65 31.99 -21.51
C VAL A 57 13.96 32.68 -22.82
N ALA A 58 13.46 33.92 -22.98
CA ALA A 58 13.77 34.75 -24.13
C ALA A 58 15.27 35.08 -24.15
N PRO A 59 15.94 35.12 -25.33
CA PRO A 59 17.29 35.49 -25.42
C PRO A 59 17.47 36.99 -25.12
N THR A 60 18.57 37.37 -24.51
CA THR A 60 18.95 38.79 -24.26
C THR A 60 19.46 39.50 -25.50
N GLY A 61 19.48 38.83 -26.67
CA GLY A 61 19.94 39.32 -27.97
C GLY A 61 19.40 38.43 -29.11
N PRO A 62 19.90 38.63 -30.37
CA PRO A 62 19.49 37.76 -31.47
C PRO A 62 19.86 36.30 -31.20
N GLY A 63 18.83 35.41 -31.23
CA GLY A 63 19.02 34.00 -30.98
C GLY A 63 17.72 33.25 -30.70
N ARG A 64 17.81 31.90 -30.70
CA ARG A 64 16.67 31.04 -30.40
C ARG A 64 16.39 31.05 -28.87
N PRO A 65 15.11 31.09 -28.44
CA PRO A 65 14.74 30.94 -27.04
C PRO A 65 15.36 29.70 -26.42
N ARG A 66 15.85 29.83 -25.20
CA ARG A 66 16.55 28.78 -24.46
C ARG A 66 15.58 28.07 -23.51
N THR A 67 15.58 26.76 -23.54
CA THR A 67 14.84 25.96 -22.57
C THR A 67 15.72 25.70 -21.34
N VAL A 68 15.20 26.04 -20.16
CA VAL A 68 15.86 25.83 -18.87
C VAL A 68 14.99 25.01 -17.93
N HIS A 69 15.62 24.36 -16.97
CA HIS A 69 14.98 23.50 -16.00
C HIS A 69 15.28 23.98 -14.58
N THR A 70 14.27 23.96 -13.74
CA THR A 70 14.34 24.36 -12.32
C THR A 70 13.62 23.34 -11.48
N VAL A 71 14.18 22.99 -10.34
CA VAL A 71 13.49 22.12 -9.38
C VAL A 71 12.26 22.84 -8.83
N ARG A 72 11.12 22.18 -8.79
CA ARG A 72 9.93 22.71 -8.12
C ARG A 72 10.16 22.78 -6.62
N PRO A 73 9.82 23.90 -5.97
CA PRO A 73 9.88 23.98 -4.52
C PRO A 73 8.94 22.92 -3.91
N GLY A 74 9.46 22.18 -2.95
CA GLY A 74 8.68 21.15 -2.26
C GLY A 74 9.57 20.13 -1.57
N MET A 75 8.95 19.34 -0.69
CA MET A 75 9.64 18.23 -0.03
C MET A 75 9.97 17.14 -1.05
N ASP A 76 11.18 16.59 -0.99
CA ASP A 76 11.61 15.51 -1.88
C ASP A 76 10.73 14.25 -1.68
N ARG A 77 9.99 13.90 -2.71
CA ARG A 77 9.15 12.69 -2.72
C ARG A 77 9.91 11.44 -3.16
N GLY A 78 11.13 11.59 -3.67
CA GLY A 78 12.00 10.50 -4.15
C GLY A 78 12.89 9.88 -3.07
N GLY A 79 12.93 10.43 -1.86
CA GLY A 79 13.71 9.92 -0.73
C GLY A 79 13.24 8.56 -0.22
N HIS A 80 14.09 7.91 0.58
CA HIS A 80 13.72 6.69 1.31
C HIS A 80 12.53 6.98 2.22
N ARG A 81 11.52 6.10 2.16
CA ARG A 81 10.32 6.17 3.03
C ARG A 81 10.32 4.98 3.94
N ASP A 82 10.47 5.23 5.22
CA ASP A 82 10.46 4.17 6.23
C ASP A 82 9.12 4.14 6.97
N TYR A 83 8.09 3.69 6.27
CA TYR A 83 6.78 3.49 6.89
C TYR A 83 6.80 2.38 7.94
N ARG A 84 7.76 1.44 7.86
CA ARG A 84 7.93 0.38 8.85
C ARG A 84 8.43 0.96 10.18
N LEU A 85 9.40 1.88 10.15
CA LEU A 85 9.86 2.58 11.36
C LEU A 85 8.71 3.39 11.98
N LEU A 86 7.93 4.11 11.17
CA LEU A 86 6.77 4.85 11.66
C LEU A 86 5.75 3.90 12.31
N ALA A 87 5.43 2.78 11.66
CA ALA A 87 4.51 1.78 12.22
C ALA A 87 5.03 1.19 13.54
N ARG A 88 6.33 0.89 13.66
CA ARG A 88 6.96 0.45 14.92
C ARG A 88 6.80 1.49 16.04
N MET A 89 7.01 2.76 15.73
CA MET A 89 6.83 3.86 16.70
C MET A 89 5.38 3.94 17.18
N LEU A 90 4.40 3.83 16.28
CA LEU A 90 2.97 3.84 16.64
C LEU A 90 2.57 2.61 17.45
N LEU A 91 3.02 1.41 17.05
CA LEU A 91 2.75 0.17 17.78
C LEU A 91 3.40 0.14 19.16
N SER A 92 4.52 0.84 19.38
CA SER A 92 5.19 0.90 20.66
C SER A 92 4.31 1.51 21.76
N ARG A 93 3.41 2.43 21.41
CA ARG A 93 2.45 3.02 22.34
C ARG A 93 1.43 1.99 22.83
N TRP A 94 0.88 1.17 21.93
CA TRP A 94 -0.03 0.09 22.32
C TRP A 94 0.67 -0.99 23.14
N ALA A 95 1.92 -1.31 22.80
CA ALA A 95 2.72 -2.30 23.53
C ALA A 95 3.05 -1.87 24.98
N ALA A 96 2.88 -0.61 25.34
CA ALA A 96 3.08 -0.10 26.69
C ALA A 96 1.80 -0.18 27.56
N ALA A 97 0.63 -0.51 26.97
CA ALA A 97 -0.62 -0.70 27.68
C ALA A 97 -0.77 -2.16 28.19
N ASP A 98 -1.84 -2.43 28.91
CA ASP A 98 -2.19 -3.81 29.27
C ASP A 98 -2.35 -4.67 28.00
N PRO A 99 -1.76 -5.87 27.95
CA PRO A 99 -1.77 -6.70 26.73
C PRO A 99 -3.17 -7.08 26.26
N ALA A 100 -4.14 -7.25 27.16
CA ALA A 100 -5.51 -7.59 26.80
C ALA A 100 -6.25 -6.39 26.21
N GLU A 101 -6.09 -5.22 26.82
CA GLU A 101 -6.65 -3.96 26.33
C GLU A 101 -6.06 -3.59 24.98
N ALA A 102 -4.74 -3.64 24.84
CA ALA A 102 -4.03 -3.36 23.59
C ALA A 102 -4.49 -4.28 22.44
N ARG A 103 -4.72 -5.56 22.74
CA ARG A 103 -5.24 -6.53 21.76
C ARG A 103 -6.68 -6.22 21.35
N ALA A 104 -7.52 -5.83 22.30
CA ALA A 104 -8.90 -5.46 22.04
C ALA A 104 -8.99 -4.18 21.19
N GLU A 105 -8.19 -3.16 21.52
CA GLU A 105 -8.10 -1.90 20.78
C GLU A 105 -7.56 -2.12 19.37
N ALA A 106 -6.53 -2.95 19.21
CA ALA A 106 -6.00 -3.31 17.89
C ALA A 106 -7.07 -4.00 17.03
N ARG A 107 -7.86 -4.91 17.62
CA ARG A 107 -8.97 -5.57 16.92
C ARG A 107 -10.07 -4.59 16.51
N GLU A 108 -10.45 -3.67 17.40
CA GLU A 108 -11.47 -2.66 17.09
C GLU A 108 -10.99 -1.68 16.01
N THR A 109 -9.73 -1.27 16.06
CA THR A 109 -9.08 -0.49 14.99
C THR A 109 -9.14 -1.24 13.66
N GLY A 110 -8.83 -2.54 13.68
CA GLY A 110 -8.96 -3.40 12.50
C GLY A 110 -10.39 -3.41 11.96
N ARG A 111 -11.42 -3.55 12.83
CA ARG A 111 -12.83 -3.52 12.41
C ARG A 111 -13.22 -2.21 11.74
N ALA A 112 -12.80 -1.09 12.31
CA ALA A 112 -13.08 0.22 11.71
C ALA A 112 -12.47 0.33 10.31
N TRP A 113 -11.22 -0.11 10.14
CA TRP A 113 -10.55 -0.11 8.84
C TRP A 113 -11.15 -1.12 7.86
N GLY A 114 -11.57 -2.29 8.31
CA GLY A 114 -12.23 -3.28 7.46
C GLY A 114 -13.53 -2.76 6.86
N ARG A 115 -14.35 -2.06 7.65
CA ARG A 115 -15.56 -1.38 7.16
C ARG A 115 -15.25 -0.29 6.13
N PHE A 116 -14.17 0.46 6.35
CA PHE A 116 -13.77 1.56 5.47
C PHE A 116 -13.17 1.09 4.14
N LEU A 117 -12.43 -0.02 4.14
CA LEU A 117 -11.66 -0.49 2.99
C LEU A 117 -12.45 -1.40 2.05
N VAL A 118 -13.51 -2.06 2.55
CA VAL A 118 -14.32 -2.93 1.70
C VAL A 118 -15.27 -2.11 0.84
N ASP A 119 -15.34 -2.43 -0.45
CA ASP A 119 -16.33 -1.84 -1.32
C ASP A 119 -17.73 -2.40 -1.00
N PRO A 120 -18.75 -1.55 -0.84
CA PRO A 120 -20.11 -2.01 -0.56
C PRO A 120 -20.64 -2.83 -1.74
N LEU A 121 -21.44 -3.85 -1.43
CA LEU A 121 -22.13 -4.61 -2.47
C LEU A 121 -23.11 -3.71 -3.25
N PRO A 122 -23.33 -3.97 -4.55
CA PRO A 122 -24.28 -3.22 -5.35
C PRO A 122 -25.68 -3.22 -4.70
N PRO A 123 -26.39 -2.07 -4.64
CA PRO A 123 -27.60 -1.90 -3.84
C PRO A 123 -28.81 -2.79 -4.26
N TYR A 124 -28.75 -3.41 -5.42
CA TYR A 124 -29.81 -4.27 -5.96
C TYR A 124 -29.47 -5.76 -5.89
N GLU A 125 -28.32 -6.11 -5.33
CA GLU A 125 -27.87 -7.49 -5.23
C GLU A 125 -28.02 -7.98 -3.78
N PRO A 126 -28.62 -9.17 -3.58
CA PRO A 126 -28.77 -9.71 -2.23
C PRO A 126 -27.37 -9.96 -1.61
N ALA A 127 -27.21 -9.58 -0.36
CA ALA A 127 -26.04 -9.92 0.43
C ALA A 127 -26.06 -11.42 0.75
N THR A 128 -25.45 -12.24 -0.11
CA THR A 128 -25.25 -13.66 0.17
C THR A 128 -23.88 -13.89 0.80
N SER A 129 -23.76 -14.96 1.58
CA SER A 129 -22.50 -15.33 2.21
C SER A 129 -21.37 -15.54 1.20
N GLU A 130 -21.68 -16.12 0.04
CA GLU A 130 -20.72 -16.36 -1.04
C GLU A 130 -20.16 -15.04 -1.59
N ARG A 131 -21.03 -14.05 -1.83
CA ARG A 131 -20.63 -12.72 -2.32
C ARG A 131 -19.81 -11.96 -1.29
N SER A 132 -20.23 -12.04 -0.03
CA SER A 132 -19.48 -11.40 1.05
C SER A 132 -18.09 -12.03 1.22
N VAL A 133 -17.96 -13.34 1.06
CA VAL A 133 -16.66 -14.01 1.06
C VAL A 133 -15.83 -13.62 -0.18
N ALA A 134 -16.44 -13.57 -1.36
CA ALA A 134 -15.73 -13.14 -2.57
C ALA A 134 -15.18 -11.71 -2.41
N ALA A 135 -15.99 -10.76 -1.94
CA ALA A 135 -15.56 -9.39 -1.68
C ALA A 135 -14.45 -9.31 -0.60
N LEU A 136 -14.52 -10.16 0.45
CA LEU A 136 -13.43 -10.26 1.43
C LEU A 136 -12.13 -10.80 0.79
N LEU A 137 -12.23 -11.82 -0.07
CA LEU A 137 -11.06 -12.37 -0.77
C LEU A 137 -10.43 -11.32 -1.70
N ASP A 138 -11.23 -10.57 -2.44
CA ASP A 138 -10.77 -9.48 -3.31
C ASP A 138 -10.08 -8.37 -2.50
N LEU A 139 -10.64 -7.97 -1.35
CA LEU A 139 -10.02 -7.03 -0.44
C LEU A 139 -8.67 -7.54 0.07
N LEU A 140 -8.61 -8.78 0.55
CA LEU A 140 -7.37 -9.38 1.07
C LEU A 140 -6.31 -9.52 -0.02
N ASP A 141 -6.68 -9.88 -1.24
CA ASP A 141 -5.76 -9.96 -2.38
C ASP A 141 -5.24 -8.58 -2.76
N GLY A 142 -6.12 -7.58 -2.85
CA GLY A 142 -5.75 -6.18 -3.10
C GLY A 142 -4.81 -5.60 -2.04
N LEU A 143 -4.91 -6.07 -0.79
CA LEU A 143 -3.99 -5.73 0.30
C LEU A 143 -2.70 -6.56 0.29
N GLY A 144 -2.60 -7.60 -0.55
CA GLY A 144 -1.40 -8.42 -0.74
C GLY A 144 -1.29 -9.62 0.20
N PHE A 145 -2.39 -10.12 0.73
CA PHE A 145 -2.37 -11.32 1.62
C PHE A 145 -2.37 -12.65 0.86
N ALA A 146 -2.58 -12.66 -0.46
CA ALA A 146 -2.66 -13.86 -1.30
C ALA A 146 -3.62 -14.93 -0.70
N PRO A 147 -4.93 -14.62 -0.54
CA PRO A 147 -5.89 -15.48 0.12
C PRO A 147 -6.25 -16.69 -0.75
N GLN A 148 -6.39 -17.84 -0.11
CA GLN A 148 -6.85 -19.10 -0.73
C GLN A 148 -7.98 -19.67 0.13
N PRO A 149 -9.22 -19.76 -0.39
CA PRO A 149 -10.31 -20.38 0.34
C PRO A 149 -10.08 -21.89 0.50
N GLU A 150 -10.43 -22.46 1.67
CA GLU A 150 -10.30 -23.88 1.99
C GLU A 150 -11.58 -24.44 2.61
N GLY A 151 -11.81 -25.73 2.39
CA GLY A 151 -12.97 -26.48 2.90
C GLY A 151 -13.90 -26.90 1.77
N GLU A 152 -15.02 -27.56 2.12
CA GLU A 152 -15.95 -28.13 1.14
C GLU A 152 -16.61 -27.10 0.22
N GLY A 153 -16.64 -25.82 0.60
CA GLY A 153 -17.15 -24.69 -0.21
C GLY A 153 -16.08 -24.03 -1.10
N ALA A 154 -14.81 -24.43 -1.01
CA ALA A 154 -13.71 -23.75 -1.69
C ALA A 154 -13.62 -24.10 -3.19
N ALA A 155 -14.10 -25.24 -3.60
CA ALA A 155 -13.87 -25.79 -4.95
C ALA A 155 -14.91 -25.36 -6.01
N ASN A 156 -16.10 -24.88 -5.62
CA ASN A 156 -17.16 -24.53 -6.57
C ASN A 156 -18.01 -23.36 -6.04
N ALA A 157 -17.86 -22.20 -6.66
CA ALA A 157 -18.77 -21.06 -6.47
C ALA A 157 -20.25 -21.42 -6.79
N GLU A 158 -20.49 -22.53 -7.50
CA GLU A 158 -21.80 -23.05 -7.85
C GLU A 158 -22.46 -23.90 -6.76
N SER A 159 -21.72 -24.30 -5.70
CA SER A 159 -22.25 -25.20 -4.66
C SER A 159 -23.08 -24.51 -3.57
N GLY A 160 -23.12 -23.16 -3.56
CA GLY A 160 -23.83 -22.38 -2.53
C GLY A 160 -23.29 -22.58 -1.11
N ARG A 161 -22.06 -23.07 -0.97
CA ARG A 161 -21.38 -23.31 0.32
C ARG A 161 -20.19 -22.35 0.44
N THR A 162 -20.09 -21.69 1.58
CA THR A 162 -18.97 -20.81 1.90
C THR A 162 -17.78 -21.60 2.46
N PRO A 163 -16.55 -21.16 2.22
CA PRO A 163 -15.37 -21.81 2.80
C PRO A 163 -15.38 -21.63 4.33
N GLU A 164 -14.95 -22.65 5.04
CA GLU A 164 -14.79 -22.60 6.48
C GLU A 164 -13.49 -21.91 6.91
N ARG A 165 -12.52 -21.87 6.00
CA ARG A 165 -11.19 -21.30 6.25
C ARG A 165 -10.68 -20.53 5.03
N ILE A 166 -9.85 -19.54 5.31
CA ILE A 166 -9.05 -18.82 4.30
C ILE A 166 -7.59 -18.96 4.70
N ARG A 167 -6.81 -19.60 3.84
CA ARG A 167 -5.36 -19.64 3.95
C ARG A 167 -4.78 -18.36 3.37
N LEU A 168 -3.86 -17.74 4.08
CA LEU A 168 -3.18 -16.52 3.69
C LEU A 168 -1.70 -16.84 3.43
N ARG A 169 -1.31 -16.87 2.16
CA ARG A 169 0.05 -17.28 1.72
C ARG A 169 1.08 -16.17 1.82
N HIS A 170 0.65 -14.95 2.05
CA HIS A 170 1.52 -13.80 2.22
C HIS A 170 1.02 -12.92 3.35
N CYS A 171 1.94 -12.28 4.05
CA CYS A 171 1.61 -11.28 5.06
C CYS A 171 2.32 -9.95 4.70
N PRO A 172 1.61 -8.92 4.25
CA PRO A 172 2.21 -7.63 3.95
C PRO A 172 2.76 -6.92 5.19
N PHE A 173 2.43 -7.44 6.39
CA PHE A 173 2.89 -6.95 7.70
C PHE A 173 3.91 -7.88 8.35
N LEU A 174 4.55 -8.79 7.58
CA LEU A 174 5.32 -9.94 8.11
C LEU A 174 6.29 -9.55 9.23
N GLU A 175 7.19 -8.61 9.00
CA GLU A 175 8.20 -8.25 9.98
C GLU A 175 7.60 -7.63 11.26
N LEU A 176 6.48 -6.90 11.12
CA LEU A 176 5.76 -6.36 12.27
C LEU A 176 4.96 -7.46 13.00
N ALA A 177 4.44 -8.44 12.28
CA ALA A 177 3.73 -9.58 12.86
C ALA A 177 4.68 -10.50 13.61
N GLU A 178 5.90 -10.72 13.13
CA GLU A 178 6.96 -11.46 13.84
C GLU A 178 7.38 -10.74 15.13
N GLU A 179 7.52 -9.41 15.09
CA GLU A 179 7.97 -8.60 16.24
C GLU A 179 6.84 -8.33 17.25
N LYS A 180 5.61 -8.14 16.79
CA LYS A 180 4.45 -7.65 17.53
C LYS A 180 3.15 -8.38 17.16
N GLY A 181 3.20 -9.69 16.94
CA GLY A 181 2.04 -10.50 16.55
C GLY A 181 0.83 -10.37 17.47
N GLY A 182 1.06 -10.15 18.77
CA GLY A 182 -0.01 -9.88 19.74
C GLY A 182 -0.85 -8.63 19.47
N LEU A 183 -0.42 -7.74 18.58
CA LEU A 183 -1.14 -6.54 18.14
C LEU A 183 -1.53 -6.62 16.67
N VAL A 184 -0.59 -7.02 15.81
CA VAL A 184 -0.77 -7.03 14.36
C VAL A 184 -1.78 -8.09 13.92
N CYS A 185 -1.75 -9.30 14.50
CA CYS A 185 -2.68 -10.35 14.13
C CYS A 185 -4.13 -10.08 14.62
N PRO A 186 -4.38 -9.58 15.84
CA PRO A 186 -5.71 -9.10 16.24
C PRO A 186 -6.24 -7.97 15.37
N LEU A 187 -5.40 -7.01 14.95
CA LEU A 187 -5.77 -5.95 14.02
C LEU A 187 -6.23 -6.55 12.68
N HIS A 188 -5.49 -7.51 12.14
CA HIS A 188 -5.85 -8.18 10.89
C HIS A 188 -7.15 -8.99 11.03
N LEU A 189 -7.33 -9.72 12.13
CA LEU A 189 -8.60 -10.41 12.42
C LEU A 189 -9.76 -9.40 12.47
N GLY A 190 -9.57 -8.26 13.13
CA GLY A 190 -10.54 -7.17 13.17
C GLY A 190 -10.90 -6.66 11.78
N LEU A 191 -9.90 -6.48 10.91
CA LEU A 191 -10.12 -6.02 9.54
C LEU A 191 -11.07 -6.96 8.77
N MET A 192 -10.85 -8.28 8.85
CA MET A 192 -11.74 -9.25 8.22
C MET A 192 -13.16 -9.21 8.83
N GLN A 193 -13.26 -9.07 10.17
CA GLN A 193 -14.54 -8.94 10.87
C GLN A 193 -15.31 -7.70 10.45
N GLY A 194 -14.61 -6.57 10.35
CA GLY A 194 -15.19 -5.29 9.92
C GLY A 194 -15.70 -5.33 8.50
N ALA A 195 -14.91 -5.88 7.57
CA ALA A 195 -15.29 -6.04 6.19
C ALA A 195 -16.55 -6.92 6.03
N LEU A 196 -16.61 -8.09 6.68
CA LEU A 196 -17.77 -8.97 6.64
C LEU A 196 -19.02 -8.34 7.26
N ALA A 197 -18.86 -7.58 8.34
CA ALA A 197 -19.97 -6.85 8.96
C ALA A 197 -20.54 -5.77 8.04
N GLU A 198 -19.69 -5.01 7.35
CA GLU A 198 -20.13 -3.99 6.39
C GLU A 198 -20.85 -4.57 5.19
N LEU A 199 -20.43 -5.75 4.74
CA LEU A 199 -21.08 -6.50 3.66
C LEU A 199 -22.41 -7.16 4.10
N GLY A 200 -22.82 -7.02 5.36
CA GLY A 200 -24.02 -7.67 5.88
C GLY A 200 -23.96 -9.20 5.86
N ALA A 201 -22.75 -9.76 5.95
CA ALA A 201 -22.55 -11.20 5.88
C ALA A 201 -23.18 -11.93 7.08
N SER A 202 -23.82 -13.08 6.83
CA SER A 202 -24.30 -13.98 7.88
C SER A 202 -23.20 -14.87 8.49
N LEU A 203 -21.95 -14.53 8.23
CA LEU A 203 -20.74 -15.17 8.78
C LEU A 203 -19.70 -14.13 9.21
N THR A 204 -18.77 -14.55 10.05
CA THR A 204 -17.68 -13.69 10.53
C THR A 204 -16.37 -14.47 10.62
N ALA A 205 -15.24 -13.76 10.63
CA ALA A 205 -13.95 -14.35 10.98
C ALA A 205 -13.87 -14.53 12.50
N THR A 206 -13.82 -15.78 12.94
CA THR A 206 -13.82 -16.12 14.38
C THR A 206 -12.43 -16.15 14.98
N ALA A 207 -11.45 -16.61 14.22
CA ALA A 207 -10.06 -16.70 14.64
C ALA A 207 -9.10 -16.47 13.47
N LEU A 208 -7.90 -16.03 13.78
CA LEU A 208 -6.74 -16.02 12.89
C LEU A 208 -5.63 -16.77 13.61
N GLU A 209 -5.15 -17.85 13.01
CA GLU A 209 -3.99 -18.62 13.45
C GLU A 209 -2.75 -18.09 12.72
N PRO A 210 -1.91 -17.27 13.38
CA PRO A 210 -0.68 -16.79 12.77
C PRO A 210 0.32 -17.92 12.59
N PHE A 211 0.95 -17.99 11.42
CA PHE A 211 1.99 -18.99 11.14
C PHE A 211 1.54 -20.42 11.43
N ALA A 212 0.27 -20.73 11.12
CA ALA A 212 -0.29 -22.08 11.29
C ALA A 212 0.51 -23.15 10.53
N GLU A 213 1.11 -22.75 9.41
CA GLU A 213 2.13 -23.49 8.67
C GLU A 213 3.35 -22.58 8.44
N PRO A 214 4.52 -23.13 8.10
CA PRO A 214 5.74 -22.33 7.90
C PRO A 214 5.59 -21.19 6.88
N ASP A 215 4.65 -21.29 5.96
CA ASP A 215 4.44 -20.38 4.83
C ASP A 215 3.06 -19.72 4.81
N SER A 216 2.25 -19.89 5.87
CA SER A 216 0.87 -19.36 5.83
C SER A 216 0.26 -19.13 7.21
N CYS A 217 -0.71 -18.22 7.23
CA CYS A 217 -1.67 -18.05 8.32
C CYS A 217 -3.03 -18.64 7.89
N VAL A 218 -3.88 -18.99 8.86
CA VAL A 218 -5.24 -19.52 8.59
C VAL A 218 -6.28 -18.68 9.33
N ALA A 219 -7.21 -18.10 8.57
CA ALA A 219 -8.40 -17.48 9.14
C ALA A 219 -9.57 -18.45 9.13
N HIS A 220 -10.29 -18.54 10.25
CA HIS A 220 -11.49 -19.38 10.41
C HIS A 220 -12.74 -18.55 10.25
N LEU A 221 -13.69 -19.04 9.46
CA LEU A 221 -14.99 -18.43 9.25
C LEU A 221 -16.09 -19.28 9.89
N ALA A 222 -17.07 -18.63 10.52
CA ALA A 222 -18.27 -19.31 11.01
C ALA A 222 -19.48 -18.41 10.88
N GLY A 223 -20.66 -19.02 10.79
CA GLY A 223 -21.94 -18.29 10.77
C GLY A 223 -22.10 -17.44 12.04
N THR A 224 -22.66 -16.24 11.86
CA THR A 224 -23.11 -15.43 13.00
C THR A 224 -24.41 -16.04 13.54
N ALA A 225 -24.52 -16.20 14.88
CA ALA A 225 -25.78 -16.61 15.47
C ALA A 225 -26.89 -15.61 15.08
N PRO A 226 -28.10 -16.08 14.72
CA PRO A 226 -29.18 -15.15 14.49
C PRO A 226 -29.45 -14.37 15.76
N GLY A 227 -29.40 -13.04 15.68
CA GLY A 227 -29.71 -12.11 16.76
C GLY A 227 -31.22 -12.02 16.99
#